data_f9bcd55f26ffc30381729284991fea4a
#
_entry.id   f9bcd55f26ffc30381729284991fea4a
#
_cell.length_a   1.000
_cell.length_b   1.000
_cell.length_c   1.000
_cell.angle_alpha   90.00
_cell.angle_beta   90.00
_cell.angle_gamma   90.00
#
_symmetry.space_group_name_H-M   'P 1'
#
loop_
_entity.id
_entity.type
_entity.pdbx_description
1 polymer ?
#
loop_
_entity_poly.entity_id
_entity_poly.type
_entity_poly.pdbx_seq_one_letter_code
_entity_poly.pdbx_strand_id
1 'polypeptide(L)'
;PAEKVMAAGFQSVTLRTAGFDTIGQGDLTPAGQMVSIILMFIGASPASTGGGIKTTTFFIVLLSVVVMIRRKEDYNIHRRRLNLSLVRRAQAIVFLALGLVLVDTVVISAIESMTGGTEVLADILYEVVSAFGTVGLSTGITPSLNVFSKILIILTMFIGRVGPLTVSMALAGGMRKPDAVRYPEERIMVG
;
A
#
# COMPACT_ATOMS: atom_id res chain seq x y z
N PRO A 1 -7.84 -27.22 -18.16
CA PRO A 1 -8.15 -26.84 -16.76
C PRO A 1 -6.88 -26.73 -15.92
N ALA A 2 -5.89 -27.63 -16.04
CA ALA A 2 -4.66 -27.60 -15.23
C ALA A 2 -3.81 -26.35 -15.46
N GLU A 3 -3.65 -25.89 -16.69
CA GLU A 3 -2.92 -24.67 -17.04
C GLU A 3 -3.52 -23.42 -16.38
N LYS A 4 -4.87 -23.30 -16.34
CA LYS A 4 -5.55 -22.17 -15.67
C LYS A 4 -5.28 -22.15 -14.16
N VAL A 5 -5.24 -23.32 -13.52
CA VAL A 5 -4.95 -23.43 -12.08
C VAL A 5 -3.50 -23.07 -11.81
N MET A 6 -2.55 -23.54 -12.62
CA MET A 6 -1.13 -23.19 -12.50
C MET A 6 -0.90 -21.69 -12.76
N ALA A 7 -1.52 -21.13 -13.79
CA ALA A 7 -1.45 -19.70 -14.11
C ALA A 7 -2.02 -18.83 -12.97
N ALA A 8 -3.19 -19.20 -12.41
CA ALA A 8 -3.76 -18.49 -11.27
C ALA A 8 -2.91 -18.60 -10.00
N GLY A 9 -2.32 -19.77 -9.75
CA GLY A 9 -1.38 -19.99 -8.65
C GLY A 9 -0.13 -19.13 -8.81
N PHE A 10 0.46 -19.13 -10.01
CA PHE A 10 1.62 -18.28 -10.31
C PHE A 10 1.30 -16.78 -10.16
N GLN A 11 0.16 -16.33 -10.72
CA GLN A 11 -0.28 -14.94 -10.59
C GLN A 11 -0.43 -14.53 -9.12
N SER A 12 -0.99 -15.39 -8.28
CA SER A 12 -1.11 -15.09 -6.84
C SER A 12 0.24 -14.88 -6.13
N VAL A 13 1.28 -15.60 -6.57
CA VAL A 13 2.62 -15.51 -5.98
C VAL A 13 3.39 -14.31 -6.54
N THR A 14 3.32 -14.05 -7.85
CA THR A 14 4.09 -12.99 -8.51
C THR A 14 3.71 -11.60 -8.00
N LEU A 15 2.45 -11.39 -7.60
CA LEU A 15 1.95 -10.15 -6.99
C LEU A 15 2.62 -9.80 -5.64
N ARG A 16 3.29 -10.76 -4.99
CA ARG A 16 4.01 -10.56 -3.73
C ARG A 16 5.46 -10.13 -3.94
N THR A 17 5.67 -9.11 -4.78
CA THR A 17 6.97 -8.51 -5.11
C THR A 17 7.95 -9.44 -5.84
N ALA A 18 7.43 -10.45 -6.57
CA ALA A 18 8.25 -11.25 -7.47
C ALA A 18 8.34 -10.61 -8.87
N GLY A 19 7.23 -10.05 -9.38
CA GLY A 19 7.20 -9.21 -10.57
C GLY A 19 7.40 -9.93 -11.91
N PHE A 20 7.31 -11.26 -11.92
CA PHE A 20 7.37 -12.02 -13.16
C PHE A 20 6.03 -12.02 -13.87
N ASP A 21 6.02 -11.55 -15.10
CA ASP A 21 4.85 -11.49 -15.95
C ASP A 21 4.77 -12.72 -16.87
N THR A 22 3.74 -13.54 -16.68
CA THR A 22 3.45 -14.71 -17.54
C THR A 22 2.09 -14.58 -18.21
N ILE A 23 1.26 -13.65 -17.74
CA ILE A 23 -0.06 -13.33 -18.28
C ILE A 23 -0.12 -11.81 -18.38
N GLY A 24 -0.44 -11.26 -19.55
CA GLY A 24 -0.60 -9.81 -19.72
C GLY A 24 -1.56 -9.25 -18.67
N GLN A 25 -1.07 -8.32 -17.84
CA GLN A 25 -1.89 -7.78 -16.74
C GLN A 25 -3.08 -6.97 -17.27
N GLY A 26 -2.97 -6.41 -18.48
CA GLY A 26 -4.06 -5.75 -19.20
C GLY A 26 -5.17 -6.70 -19.65
N ASP A 27 -4.88 -8.01 -19.78
CA ASP A 27 -5.85 -9.03 -20.20
C ASP A 27 -6.67 -9.59 -19.02
N LEU A 28 -6.35 -9.17 -17.79
CA LEU A 28 -7.09 -9.58 -16.59
C LEU A 28 -8.49 -8.98 -16.60
N THR A 29 -9.45 -9.75 -16.08
CA THR A 29 -10.79 -9.20 -15.81
C THR A 29 -10.70 -8.07 -14.78
N PRO A 30 -11.63 -7.09 -14.78
CA PRO A 30 -11.64 -6.02 -13.78
C PRO A 30 -11.61 -6.53 -12.33
N ALA A 31 -12.27 -7.65 -12.06
CA ALA A 31 -12.20 -8.31 -10.75
C ALA A 31 -10.80 -8.88 -10.47
N GLY A 32 -10.15 -9.46 -11.47
CA GLY A 32 -8.77 -9.95 -11.36
C GLY A 32 -7.77 -8.83 -11.10
N GLN A 33 -7.91 -7.69 -11.79
CA GLN A 33 -7.09 -6.50 -11.56
C GLN A 33 -7.27 -5.96 -10.14
N MET A 34 -8.52 -5.86 -9.64
CA MET A 34 -8.81 -5.43 -8.27
C MET A 34 -8.16 -6.33 -7.21
N VAL A 35 -8.28 -7.65 -7.37
CA VAL A 35 -7.63 -8.61 -6.47
C VAL A 35 -6.11 -8.44 -6.54
N SER A 36 -5.54 -8.25 -7.73
CA SER A 36 -4.11 -8.02 -7.93
C SER A 36 -3.66 -6.75 -7.21
N ILE A 37 -4.38 -5.64 -7.33
CA ILE A 37 -4.12 -4.37 -6.64
C ILE A 37 -4.06 -4.58 -5.12
N ILE A 38 -5.05 -5.28 -4.55
CA ILE A 38 -5.09 -5.57 -3.10
C ILE A 38 -3.89 -6.41 -2.67
N LEU A 39 -3.55 -7.44 -3.44
CA LEU A 39 -2.43 -8.33 -3.11
C LEU A 39 -1.07 -7.64 -3.25
N MET A 40 -0.90 -6.76 -4.24
CA MET A 40 0.32 -5.95 -4.41
C MET A 40 0.48 -4.92 -3.30
N PHE A 41 -0.62 -4.29 -2.87
CA PHE A 41 -0.61 -3.34 -1.76
C PHE A 41 -0.19 -3.99 -0.44
N ILE A 42 -0.66 -5.23 -0.18
CA ILE A 42 -0.20 -6.07 0.93
C ILE A 42 1.07 -6.78 0.46
N GLY A 43 2.19 -6.10 0.59
CA GLY A 43 3.49 -6.55 0.09
C GLY A 43 4.05 -7.79 0.82
N ALA A 44 5.36 -7.86 0.89
CA ALA A 44 6.08 -9.04 1.34
C ALA A 44 6.12 -9.20 2.87
N SER A 45 6.59 -10.36 3.33
CA SER A 45 6.79 -10.68 4.75
C SER A 45 7.82 -9.77 5.41
N PRO A 46 7.77 -9.59 6.75
CA PRO A 46 8.81 -8.87 7.49
C PRO A 46 10.20 -9.47 7.24
N ALA A 47 11.22 -8.62 7.28
CA ALA A 47 12.60 -8.97 6.98
C ALA A 47 12.88 -9.40 5.52
N SER A 48 11.88 -9.34 4.63
CA SER A 48 12.10 -9.50 3.19
C SER A 48 12.51 -8.17 2.54
N THR A 49 13.11 -8.27 1.35
CA THR A 49 13.50 -7.12 0.55
C THR A 49 12.36 -6.48 -0.23
N GLY A 50 11.13 -7.04 -0.22
CA GLY A 50 9.98 -6.51 -0.93
C GLY A 50 9.46 -5.20 -0.33
N GLY A 51 8.90 -4.33 -1.18
CA GLY A 51 8.24 -3.08 -0.79
C GLY A 51 6.81 -3.26 -0.28
N GLY A 52 6.06 -2.17 -0.29
CA GLY A 52 4.66 -2.17 0.14
C GLY A 52 4.47 -2.33 1.65
N ILE A 53 3.21 -2.51 2.06
CA ILE A 53 2.87 -2.74 3.46
C ILE A 53 3.20 -4.17 3.84
N LYS A 54 3.99 -4.36 4.91
CA LYS A 54 4.33 -5.70 5.38
C LYS A 54 3.09 -6.46 5.86
N THR A 55 3.06 -7.77 5.61
CA THR A 55 1.93 -8.64 6.00
C THR A 55 1.62 -8.56 7.49
N THR A 56 2.63 -8.44 8.35
CA THR A 56 2.42 -8.24 9.80
C THR A 56 1.77 -6.91 10.13
N THR A 57 2.13 -5.82 9.43
CA THR A 57 1.51 -4.51 9.62
C THR A 57 0.02 -4.57 9.27
N PHE A 58 -0.32 -5.18 8.13
CA PHE A 58 -1.71 -5.40 7.72
C PHE A 58 -2.48 -6.25 8.73
N PHE A 59 -1.88 -7.36 9.19
CA PHE A 59 -2.49 -8.23 10.19
C PHE A 59 -2.76 -7.52 11.53
N ILE A 60 -1.83 -6.67 12.00
CA ILE A 60 -2.02 -5.88 13.24
C ILE A 60 -3.18 -4.90 13.09
N VAL A 61 -3.31 -4.24 11.93
CA VAL A 61 -4.43 -3.33 11.66
C VAL A 61 -5.75 -4.10 11.63
N LEU A 62 -5.80 -5.23 10.92
CA LEU A 62 -7.00 -6.08 10.90
C LEU A 62 -7.38 -6.57 12.31
N LEU A 63 -6.39 -7.01 13.10
CA LEU A 63 -6.60 -7.40 14.49
C LEU A 63 -7.17 -6.23 15.31
N SER A 64 -6.66 -5.01 15.12
CA SER A 64 -7.15 -3.84 15.85
C SER A 64 -8.64 -3.57 15.59
N VAL A 65 -9.07 -3.75 14.35
CA VAL A 65 -10.50 -3.64 13.99
C VAL A 65 -11.33 -4.73 14.66
N VAL A 66 -10.86 -5.99 14.64
CA VAL A 66 -11.56 -7.12 15.26
C VAL A 66 -11.67 -6.95 16.78
N VAL A 67 -10.61 -6.49 17.44
CA VAL A 67 -10.59 -6.22 18.90
C VAL A 67 -11.60 -5.12 19.25
N MET A 68 -11.64 -4.05 18.43
CA MET A 68 -12.58 -2.95 18.59
C MET A 68 -14.04 -3.40 18.44
N ILE A 69 -14.35 -4.18 17.40
CA ILE A 69 -15.69 -4.75 17.18
C ILE A 69 -16.11 -5.66 18.34
N ARG A 70 -15.16 -6.44 18.88
CA ARG A 70 -15.41 -7.34 20.01
C ARG A 70 -15.42 -6.63 21.38
N ARG A 71 -15.26 -5.31 21.43
CA ARG A 71 -15.21 -4.50 22.66
C ARG A 71 -14.20 -5.02 23.68
N LYS A 72 -13.06 -5.55 23.23
CA LYS A 72 -11.98 -6.00 24.11
C LYS A 72 -11.01 -4.86 24.37
N GLU A 73 -10.53 -4.73 25.60
CA GLU A 73 -9.56 -3.69 25.97
C GLU A 73 -8.12 -4.02 25.54
N ASP A 74 -7.81 -5.30 25.44
CA ASP A 74 -6.45 -5.78 25.17
C ASP A 74 -6.28 -6.43 23.79
N TYR A 75 -5.19 -6.07 23.14
CA TYR A 75 -4.74 -6.67 21.86
C TYR A 75 -3.95 -7.95 22.15
N ASN A 76 -4.62 -9.07 22.33
CA ASN A 76 -4.00 -10.34 22.67
C ASN A 76 -3.90 -11.27 21.45
N ILE A 77 -2.66 -11.76 21.15
CA ILE A 77 -2.40 -12.81 20.16
C ILE A 77 -1.65 -13.95 20.86
N HIS A 78 -2.16 -15.16 20.77
CA HIS A 78 -1.50 -16.36 21.31
C HIS A 78 -0.97 -16.17 22.76
N ARG A 79 -1.79 -15.64 23.66
CA ARG A 79 -1.43 -15.33 25.09
C ARG A 79 -0.36 -14.26 25.25
N ARG A 80 -0.08 -13.44 24.23
CA ARG A 80 0.82 -12.29 24.33
C ARG A 80 0.07 -11.02 24.04
N ARG A 81 0.27 -9.99 24.85
CA ARG A 81 -0.29 -8.65 24.68
C ARG A 81 0.57 -7.82 23.74
N LEU A 82 -0.04 -7.25 22.71
CA LEU A 82 0.61 -6.28 21.84
C LEU A 82 0.64 -4.89 22.50
N ASN A 83 1.74 -4.18 22.31
CA ASN A 83 1.86 -2.81 22.78
C ASN A 83 1.01 -1.89 21.91
N LEU A 84 0.25 -0.98 22.51
CA LEU A 84 -0.60 0.00 21.82
C LEU A 84 0.20 0.90 20.88
N SER A 85 1.46 1.22 21.22
CA SER A 85 2.35 1.99 20.34
C SER A 85 2.62 1.29 19.01
N LEU A 86 2.71 -0.05 19.01
CA LEU A 86 2.89 -0.86 17.80
C LEU A 86 1.64 -0.81 16.91
N VAL A 87 0.45 -0.90 17.52
CA VAL A 87 -0.83 -0.81 16.81
C VAL A 87 -0.99 0.57 16.16
N ARG A 88 -0.72 1.65 16.89
CA ARG A 88 -0.75 3.02 16.34
C ARG A 88 0.23 3.23 15.19
N ARG A 89 1.45 2.69 15.30
CA ARG A 89 2.43 2.73 14.20
C ARG A 89 1.94 1.97 12.97
N ALA A 90 1.37 0.77 13.15
CA ALA A 90 0.82 -0.02 12.04
C ALA A 90 -0.31 0.73 11.33
N GLN A 91 -1.23 1.33 12.08
CA GLN A 91 -2.31 2.15 11.53
C GLN A 91 -1.78 3.37 10.77
N ALA A 92 -0.78 4.08 11.32
CA ALA A 92 -0.15 5.22 10.66
C ALA A 92 0.50 4.82 9.33
N ILE A 93 1.22 3.69 9.29
CA ILE A 93 1.84 3.18 8.05
C ILE A 93 0.77 2.90 6.99
N VAL A 94 -0.30 2.20 7.32
CA VAL A 94 -1.37 1.87 6.37
C VAL A 94 -2.06 3.13 5.88
N PHE A 95 -2.35 4.07 6.76
CA PHE A 95 -3.01 5.34 6.41
C PHE A 95 -2.14 6.19 5.47
N LEU A 96 -0.84 6.33 5.77
CA LEU A 96 0.11 7.06 4.93
C LEU A 96 0.28 6.39 3.56
N ALA A 97 0.33 5.06 3.53
CA ALA A 97 0.46 4.31 2.28
C ALA A 97 -0.78 4.46 1.39
N LEU A 98 -1.98 4.35 1.97
CA LEU A 98 -3.23 4.59 1.24
C LEU A 98 -3.30 6.03 0.74
N GLY A 99 -2.96 7.00 1.58
CA GLY A 99 -2.93 8.41 1.22
C GLY A 99 -1.98 8.68 0.05
N LEU A 100 -0.77 8.13 0.09
CA LEU A 100 0.20 8.25 -1.00
C LEU A 100 -0.36 7.68 -2.31
N VAL A 101 -0.84 6.42 -2.30
CA VAL A 101 -1.38 5.76 -3.48
C VAL A 101 -2.56 6.53 -4.08
N LEU A 102 -3.48 7.02 -3.23
CA LEU A 102 -4.64 7.79 -3.71
C LEU A 102 -4.21 9.14 -4.30
N VAL A 103 -3.33 9.87 -3.63
CA VAL A 103 -2.83 11.16 -4.12
C VAL A 103 -2.11 10.98 -5.45
N ASP A 104 -1.18 10.03 -5.55
CA ASP A 104 -0.44 9.77 -6.77
C ASP A 104 -1.36 9.36 -7.93
N THR A 105 -2.34 8.49 -7.67
CA THR A 105 -3.31 8.08 -8.69
C THR A 105 -4.11 9.28 -9.21
N VAL A 106 -4.58 10.16 -8.32
CA VAL A 106 -5.34 11.35 -8.72
C VAL A 106 -4.46 12.33 -9.50
N VAL A 107 -3.23 12.59 -9.03
CA VAL A 107 -2.31 13.52 -9.68
C VAL A 107 -1.89 13.01 -11.06
N ILE A 108 -1.54 11.72 -11.18
CA ILE A 108 -1.18 11.12 -12.48
C ILE A 108 -2.38 11.17 -13.44
N SER A 109 -3.58 10.79 -12.96
CA SER A 109 -4.79 10.86 -13.77
C SER A 109 -5.08 12.29 -14.26
N ALA A 110 -4.87 13.30 -13.41
CA ALA A 110 -5.03 14.70 -13.78
C ALA A 110 -4.00 15.13 -14.85
N ILE A 111 -2.73 14.75 -14.69
CA ILE A 111 -1.67 15.04 -15.67
C ILE A 111 -2.00 14.40 -17.03
N GLU A 112 -2.37 13.13 -17.04
CA GLU A 112 -2.68 12.41 -18.28
C GLU A 112 -3.90 13.01 -18.98
N SER A 113 -4.97 13.35 -18.24
CA SER A 113 -6.14 13.99 -18.83
C SER A 113 -5.85 15.39 -19.42
N MET A 114 -4.94 16.16 -18.83
CA MET A 114 -4.50 17.46 -19.36
C MET A 114 -3.59 17.34 -20.58
N THR A 115 -2.87 16.24 -20.72
CA THR A 115 -1.95 16.00 -21.85
C THR A 115 -2.59 15.21 -22.98
N GLY A 116 -3.88 14.89 -22.89
CA GLY A 116 -4.63 14.17 -23.93
C GLY A 116 -4.47 12.65 -23.85
N GLY A 117 -3.99 12.12 -22.74
CA GLY A 117 -3.94 10.70 -22.44
C GLY A 117 -5.35 10.12 -22.28
N THR A 118 -5.56 8.90 -22.74
CA THR A 118 -6.84 8.17 -22.68
C THR A 118 -6.80 7.05 -21.64
N GLU A 119 -5.81 7.07 -20.76
CA GLU A 119 -5.56 5.99 -19.80
C GLU A 119 -6.72 5.86 -18.80
N VAL A 120 -7.11 4.61 -18.54
CA VAL A 120 -8.20 4.30 -17.60
C VAL A 120 -7.68 4.43 -16.17
N LEU A 121 -8.49 5.03 -15.29
CA LEU A 121 -8.14 5.23 -13.87
C LEU A 121 -7.71 3.91 -13.18
N ALA A 122 -8.32 2.79 -13.55
CA ALA A 122 -7.99 1.48 -13.00
C ALA A 122 -6.54 1.04 -13.35
N ASP A 123 -6.11 1.34 -14.58
CA ASP A 123 -4.75 1.02 -15.03
C ASP A 123 -3.72 1.92 -14.35
N ILE A 124 -4.03 3.21 -14.18
CA ILE A 124 -3.18 4.15 -13.42
C ILE A 124 -3.05 3.68 -11.96
N LEU A 125 -4.15 3.30 -11.33
CA LEU A 125 -4.13 2.76 -9.96
C LEU A 125 -3.28 1.48 -9.87
N TYR A 126 -3.40 0.60 -10.87
CA TYR A 126 -2.61 -0.62 -10.95
C TYR A 126 -1.09 -0.31 -10.99
N GLU A 127 -0.67 0.63 -11.87
CA GLU A 127 0.72 1.08 -11.98
C GLU A 127 1.24 1.69 -10.68
N VAL A 128 0.47 2.59 -10.07
CA VAL A 128 0.85 3.24 -8.81
C VAL A 128 1.01 2.23 -7.69
N VAL A 129 0.09 1.26 -7.57
CA VAL A 129 0.17 0.23 -6.53
C VAL A 129 1.31 -0.73 -6.80
N SER A 130 1.55 -1.11 -8.06
CA SER A 130 2.71 -1.92 -8.45
C SER A 130 4.03 -1.22 -8.13
N ALA A 131 4.10 0.09 -8.39
CA ALA A 131 5.25 0.93 -8.03
C ALA A 131 5.45 0.99 -6.52
N PHE A 132 4.40 1.28 -5.75
CA PHE A 132 4.45 1.32 -4.29
C PHE A 132 4.83 -0.03 -3.68
N GLY A 133 4.24 -1.13 -4.17
CA GLY A 133 4.56 -2.50 -3.77
C GLY A 133 5.95 -2.95 -4.21
N THR A 134 6.62 -2.20 -5.10
CA THR A 134 7.87 -2.59 -5.77
C THR A 134 7.74 -3.95 -6.45
N VAL A 135 6.59 -4.20 -7.08
CA VAL A 135 6.27 -5.48 -7.72
C VAL A 135 6.86 -5.55 -9.12
N GLY A 136 6.64 -4.50 -9.92
CA GLY A 136 7.15 -4.40 -11.29
C GLY A 136 6.22 -4.95 -12.37
N LEU A 137 4.98 -5.28 -12.02
CA LEU A 137 3.94 -5.66 -12.98
C LEU A 137 3.26 -4.40 -13.55
N SER A 138 2.93 -4.41 -14.83
CA SER A 138 2.31 -3.28 -15.55
C SER A 138 1.16 -3.78 -16.40
N THR A 139 0.11 -2.97 -16.52
CA THR A 139 -0.96 -3.18 -17.52
C THR A 139 -0.53 -2.80 -18.94
N GLY A 140 0.71 -2.27 -19.09
CA GLY A 140 1.28 -1.87 -20.37
C GLY A 140 1.18 -0.37 -20.65
N ILE A 141 0.61 0.43 -19.74
CA ILE A 141 0.46 1.88 -19.94
C ILE A 141 1.74 2.68 -19.64
N THR A 142 2.74 2.11 -18.97
CA THR A 142 3.98 2.81 -18.58
C THR A 142 4.68 3.54 -19.75
N PRO A 143 4.81 2.97 -20.95
CA PRO A 143 5.44 3.66 -22.09
C PRO A 143 4.67 4.91 -22.55
N SER A 144 3.33 4.89 -22.51
CA SER A 144 2.44 5.97 -22.97
C SER A 144 2.36 7.15 -21.99
N LEU A 145 2.67 6.92 -20.70
CA LEU A 145 2.59 7.96 -19.67
C LEU A 145 3.53 9.14 -19.94
N ASN A 146 3.07 10.32 -19.52
CA ASN A 146 3.85 11.55 -19.56
C ASN A 146 5.12 11.46 -18.70
N VAL A 147 6.13 12.25 -19.03
CA VAL A 147 7.41 12.30 -18.29
C VAL A 147 7.20 12.65 -16.81
N PHE A 148 6.30 13.58 -16.51
CA PHE A 148 5.98 13.96 -15.12
C PHE A 148 5.33 12.80 -14.35
N SER A 149 4.41 12.07 -14.97
CA SER A 149 3.79 10.87 -14.42
C SER A 149 4.83 9.79 -14.12
N LYS A 150 5.79 9.57 -15.02
CA LYS A 150 6.91 8.64 -14.82
C LYS A 150 7.79 9.03 -13.62
N ILE A 151 8.06 10.33 -13.44
CA ILE A 151 8.84 10.82 -12.29
C ILE A 151 8.09 10.54 -10.98
N LEU A 152 6.78 10.76 -10.93
CA LEU A 152 5.95 10.45 -9.75
C LEU A 152 6.00 8.94 -9.43
N ILE A 153 5.87 8.08 -10.45
CA ILE A 153 5.98 6.63 -10.28
C ILE A 153 7.35 6.24 -9.70
N ILE A 154 8.45 6.85 -10.18
CA ILE A 154 9.80 6.61 -9.66
C ILE A 154 9.90 7.01 -8.17
N LEU A 155 9.35 8.16 -7.80
CA LEU A 155 9.30 8.60 -6.40
C LEU A 155 8.48 7.64 -5.54
N THR A 156 7.34 7.17 -6.05
CA THR A 156 6.49 6.19 -5.36
C THR A 156 7.22 4.86 -5.16
N MET A 157 7.98 4.38 -6.16
CA MET A 157 8.84 3.19 -6.01
C MET A 157 9.85 3.37 -4.88
N PHE A 158 10.50 4.54 -4.81
CA PHE A 158 11.48 4.83 -3.77
C PHE A 158 10.83 4.87 -2.38
N ILE A 159 9.68 5.56 -2.23
CA ILE A 159 8.93 5.66 -0.97
C ILE A 159 8.43 4.28 -0.53
N GLY A 160 7.91 3.47 -1.46
CA GLY A 160 7.44 2.12 -1.21
C GLY A 160 8.55 1.19 -0.73
N ARG A 161 9.78 1.39 -1.24
CA ARG A 161 10.96 0.61 -0.85
C ARG A 161 11.49 0.98 0.52
N VAL A 162 11.64 2.27 0.81
CA VAL A 162 12.16 2.79 2.08
C VAL A 162 11.10 2.66 3.19
N GLY A 163 9.84 2.74 2.83
CA GLY A 163 8.67 2.72 3.71
C GLY A 163 8.13 4.12 4.00
N PRO A 164 6.82 4.29 3.90
CA PRO A 164 6.17 5.60 4.00
C PRO A 164 6.37 6.26 5.36
N LEU A 165 6.45 5.49 6.44
CA LEU A 165 6.71 6.03 7.78
C LEU A 165 8.13 6.61 7.89
N THR A 166 9.13 5.93 7.34
CA THR A 166 10.53 6.38 7.37
C THR A 166 10.67 7.68 6.60
N VAL A 167 10.07 7.77 5.41
CA VAL A 167 10.09 8.98 4.59
C VAL A 167 9.37 10.12 5.30
N SER A 168 8.19 9.89 5.88
CA SER A 168 7.44 10.91 6.61
C SER A 168 8.20 11.44 7.83
N MET A 169 8.91 10.56 8.56
CA MET A 169 9.75 10.98 9.69
C MET A 169 10.97 11.79 9.24
N ALA A 170 11.58 11.44 8.11
CA ALA A 170 12.70 12.19 7.54
C ALA A 170 12.28 13.60 7.09
N LEU A 171 11.10 13.71 6.45
CA LEU A 171 10.55 15.00 6.02
C LEU A 171 10.08 15.87 7.19
N ALA A 172 9.57 15.27 8.26
CA ALA A 172 9.12 16.00 9.45
C ALA A 172 10.27 16.61 10.29
N GLY A 173 11.53 16.38 9.91
CA GLY A 173 12.68 17.11 10.43
C GLY A 173 13.01 16.90 11.90
N GLY A 174 13.21 15.66 12.32
CA GLY A 174 13.93 15.36 13.57
C GLY A 174 13.09 15.08 14.81
N MET A 175 13.75 14.62 15.85
CA MET A 175 13.19 14.21 17.13
C MET A 175 12.34 15.32 17.77
N ARG A 176 11.05 15.07 17.93
CA ARG A 176 10.20 15.91 18.79
C ARG A 176 10.83 15.96 20.19
N LYS A 177 11.11 17.16 20.66
CA LYS A 177 11.32 17.39 22.09
C LYS A 177 10.02 16.94 22.80
N PRO A 178 10.11 16.19 23.93
CA PRO A 178 8.91 15.86 24.66
C PRO A 178 8.15 17.13 25.04
N ASP A 179 6.84 17.14 24.80
CA ASP A 179 5.98 18.25 25.16
C ASP A 179 6.07 18.48 26.67
N ALA A 180 6.48 19.68 27.07
CA ALA A 180 6.64 20.07 28.47
C ALA A 180 5.30 20.17 29.22
N VAL A 181 4.17 20.22 28.50
CA VAL A 181 2.83 20.38 29.05
C VAL A 181 1.91 19.30 28.51
N ARG A 182 1.21 18.58 29.41
CA ARG A 182 0.09 17.68 29.04
C ARG A 182 -1.22 18.44 29.23
N TYR A 183 -1.96 18.59 28.12
CA TYR A 183 -3.31 19.15 28.18
C TYR A 183 -4.30 18.12 28.74
N PRO A 184 -5.39 18.55 29.41
CA PRO A 184 -6.45 17.66 29.88
C PRO A 184 -7.10 16.94 28.68
N GLU A 185 -7.51 15.69 28.91
CA GLU A 185 -8.19 14.88 27.90
C GLU A 185 -9.64 15.34 27.73
N GLU A 186 -10.05 15.65 26.51
CA GLU A 186 -11.43 15.96 26.15
C GLU A 186 -12.05 14.75 25.42
N ARG A 187 -13.30 14.41 25.79
CA ARG A 187 -14.05 13.32 25.18
C ARG A 187 -14.81 13.84 23.96
N ILE A 188 -14.28 13.54 22.78
CA ILE A 188 -14.97 13.80 21.52
C ILE A 188 -15.71 12.56 21.09
N MET A 189 -17.01 12.69 20.78
CA MET A 189 -17.80 11.58 20.23
C MET A 189 -17.32 11.31 18.79
N VAL A 190 -16.82 10.10 18.57
CA VAL A 190 -16.57 9.53 17.24
C VAL A 190 -17.69 8.52 17.01
N GLY A 191 -18.45 8.73 15.94
CA GLY A 191 -19.70 8.06 15.57
C GLY A 191 -19.77 6.54 15.66
#